data_eea3d4ec7301c5950c0037251c261a9d
#
_entry.id   eea3d4ec7301c5950c0037251c261a9d
#
_cell.length_a   1.000
_cell.length_b   1.000
_cell.length_c   1.000
_cell.angle_alpha   90.00
_cell.angle_beta   90.00
_cell.angle_gamma   90.00
#
_symmetry.space_group_name_H-M   'P 1'
#
loop_
_entity.id
_entity.type
_entity.pdbx_description
1 polymer ?
#
loop_
_entity_poly.entity_id
_entity_poly.type
_entity_poly.pdbx_seq_one_letter_code
_entity_poly.pdbx_strand_id
1 'polypeptide(L)'
;MEMQETQCATMFRHLMDIISRIRDDCASRLYFQIAPENAEFLRETAQHFGPDVDQTFSEASEDISEAACCLALGRTTAVVFHLMRAMEVAVKRMGDKLRVTIVDKHNVDLEWGKILANIKVPIETMPRGEMRDKWSEAFALLFAACL
;
A
#
# COMPACT_ATOMS: atom_id res chain seq x y z
N MET A 1 14.90 -55.98 -24.93
CA MET A 1 13.82 -55.10 -25.40
C MET A 1 12.68 -55.01 -24.39
N GLU A 2 12.18 -56.11 -23.85
CA GLU A 2 11.10 -56.12 -22.81
C GLU A 2 11.37 -55.31 -21.55
N MET A 3 12.62 -55.26 -21.06
CA MET A 3 12.97 -54.51 -19.85
C MET A 3 12.85 -52.97 -20.02
N GLN A 4 13.09 -52.44 -21.21
CA GLN A 4 12.96 -51.03 -21.55
C GLN A 4 11.49 -50.63 -21.68
N GLU A 5 10.64 -51.45 -22.22
CA GLU A 5 9.21 -51.22 -22.34
C GLU A 5 8.53 -51.17 -20.96
N THR A 6 8.92 -52.06 -20.05
CA THR A 6 8.40 -52.07 -18.67
C THR A 6 8.82 -50.81 -17.90
N GLN A 7 10.05 -50.33 -18.11
CA GLN A 7 10.51 -49.07 -17.49
C GLN A 7 9.76 -47.85 -18.02
N CYS A 8 9.54 -47.77 -19.35
CA CYS A 8 8.74 -46.69 -19.95
C CYS A 8 7.30 -46.67 -19.44
N ALA A 9 6.66 -47.86 -19.34
CA ALA A 9 5.29 -47.96 -18.82
C ALA A 9 5.20 -47.54 -17.35
N THR A 10 6.20 -47.92 -16.54
CA THR A 10 6.26 -47.49 -15.12
C THR A 10 6.45 -46.00 -14.99
N MET A 11 7.36 -45.43 -15.79
CA MET A 11 7.61 -43.98 -15.79
C MET A 11 6.38 -43.20 -16.24
N PHE A 12 5.68 -43.66 -17.28
CA PHE A 12 4.43 -43.04 -17.73
C PHE A 12 3.35 -43.08 -16.63
N ARG A 13 3.22 -44.21 -15.91
CA ARG A 13 2.27 -44.31 -14.78
C ARG A 13 2.58 -43.27 -13.69
N HIS A 14 3.85 -43.15 -13.28
CA HIS A 14 4.25 -42.15 -12.27
C HIS A 14 3.99 -40.74 -12.73
N LEU A 15 4.23 -40.41 -14.01
CA LEU A 15 3.90 -39.10 -14.57
C LEU A 15 2.38 -38.83 -14.51
N MET A 16 1.56 -39.79 -14.87
CA MET A 16 0.11 -39.66 -14.80
C MET A 16 -0.38 -39.51 -13.35
N ASP A 17 0.22 -40.23 -12.41
CA ASP A 17 -0.10 -40.07 -10.98
C ASP A 17 0.26 -38.67 -10.47
N ILE A 18 1.41 -38.13 -10.86
CA ILE A 18 1.83 -36.75 -10.49
C ILE A 18 0.86 -35.74 -11.10
N ILE A 19 0.53 -35.86 -12.38
CA ILE A 19 -0.41 -34.98 -13.08
C ILE A 19 -1.80 -35.01 -12.38
N SER A 20 -2.27 -36.23 -12.02
CA SER A 20 -3.55 -36.38 -11.32
C SER A 20 -3.53 -35.65 -9.95
N ARG A 21 -2.46 -35.88 -9.17
CA ARG A 21 -2.30 -35.20 -7.85
C ARG A 21 -2.26 -33.68 -7.98
N ILE A 22 -1.53 -33.16 -8.97
CA ILE A 22 -1.48 -31.70 -9.23
C ILE A 22 -2.88 -31.20 -9.61
N ARG A 23 -3.58 -31.94 -10.48
CA ARG A 23 -4.93 -31.57 -10.89
C ARG A 23 -5.91 -31.57 -9.71
N ASP A 24 -5.83 -32.58 -8.85
CA ASP A 24 -6.70 -32.71 -7.67
C ASP A 24 -6.43 -31.60 -6.66
N ASP A 25 -5.14 -31.28 -6.43
CA ASP A 25 -4.74 -30.16 -5.57
C ASP A 25 -5.22 -28.82 -6.14
N CYS A 26 -5.03 -28.60 -7.45
CA CYS A 26 -5.51 -27.40 -8.13
C CYS A 26 -7.05 -27.30 -8.10
N ALA A 27 -7.76 -28.39 -8.26
CA ALA A 27 -9.23 -28.40 -8.24
C ALA A 27 -9.81 -28.14 -6.83
N SER A 28 -9.04 -28.43 -5.78
CA SER A 28 -9.44 -28.22 -4.39
C SER A 28 -9.22 -26.79 -3.92
N ARG A 29 -8.55 -25.94 -4.68
CA ARG A 29 -8.16 -24.56 -4.31
C ARG A 29 -8.74 -23.56 -5.29
N LEU A 30 -9.01 -22.36 -4.77
CA LEU A 30 -9.33 -21.23 -5.60
C LEU A 30 -8.04 -20.46 -5.92
N TYR A 31 -7.79 -20.23 -7.20
CA TYR A 31 -6.65 -19.44 -7.68
C TYR A 31 -7.12 -18.09 -8.16
N PHE A 32 -6.39 -17.06 -7.78
CA PHE A 32 -6.59 -15.71 -8.30
C PHE A 32 -5.47 -15.40 -9.30
N GLN A 33 -5.84 -15.13 -10.54
CA GLN A 33 -4.86 -14.74 -11.55
C GLN A 33 -4.57 -13.24 -11.41
N ILE A 34 -3.31 -12.91 -11.21
CA ILE A 34 -2.82 -11.54 -11.16
C ILE A 34 -2.07 -11.25 -12.45
N ALA A 35 -2.35 -10.09 -13.05
CA ALA A 35 -1.64 -9.64 -14.23
C ALA A 35 -0.14 -9.47 -13.91
N PRO A 36 0.79 -9.90 -14.78
CA PRO A 36 2.22 -9.84 -14.50
C PRO A 36 2.72 -8.46 -14.10
N GLU A 37 2.16 -7.39 -14.69
CA GLU A 37 2.45 -5.99 -14.39
C GLU A 37 2.07 -5.59 -12.96
N ASN A 38 1.11 -6.27 -12.36
CA ASN A 38 0.65 -6.01 -10.99
C ASN A 38 1.34 -6.89 -9.94
N ALA A 39 2.12 -7.90 -10.37
CA ALA A 39 2.75 -8.84 -9.46
C ALA A 39 3.79 -8.18 -8.53
N GLU A 40 4.35 -7.04 -8.93
CA GLU A 40 5.31 -6.29 -8.11
C GLU A 40 4.67 -5.71 -6.83
N PHE A 41 3.37 -5.36 -6.88
CA PHE A 41 2.64 -4.82 -5.73
C PHE A 41 2.39 -5.85 -4.62
N LEU A 42 2.57 -7.15 -4.90
CA LEU A 42 2.44 -8.22 -3.90
C LEU A 42 3.75 -8.55 -3.18
N ARG A 43 4.85 -7.91 -3.53
CA ARG A 43 6.13 -8.16 -2.88
C ARG A 43 6.17 -7.45 -1.52
N GLU A 44 6.17 -8.20 -0.44
CA GLU A 44 6.25 -7.68 0.95
C GLU A 44 7.46 -6.77 1.20
N THR A 45 8.54 -6.95 0.43
CA THR A 45 9.76 -6.15 0.54
C THR A 45 9.77 -4.91 -0.34
N ALA A 46 8.71 -4.68 -1.12
CA ALA A 46 8.65 -3.54 -2.01
C ALA A 46 8.37 -2.27 -1.21
N GLN A 47 9.32 -1.36 -1.24
CA GLN A 47 9.16 0.00 -0.72
C GLN A 47 8.44 0.83 -1.78
N HIS A 48 7.11 0.76 -1.79
CA HIS A 48 6.28 1.34 -2.87
C HIS A 48 6.49 2.85 -3.08
N PHE A 49 6.85 3.57 -2.02
CA PHE A 49 7.15 5.01 -2.06
C PHE A 49 8.61 5.34 -1.69
N GLY A 50 9.46 4.32 -1.57
CA GLY A 50 10.87 4.45 -1.24
C GLY A 50 11.18 4.44 0.26
N PRO A 51 12.46 4.22 0.62
CA PRO A 51 12.89 4.02 2.01
C PRO A 51 12.65 5.22 2.91
N ASP A 52 12.72 6.43 2.38
CA ASP A 52 12.54 7.66 3.16
C ASP A 52 11.09 7.79 3.66
N VAL A 53 10.11 7.33 2.86
CA VAL A 53 8.70 7.32 3.25
C VAL A 53 8.47 6.28 4.32
N ASP A 54 8.98 5.06 4.17
CA ASP A 54 8.83 3.98 5.15
C ASP A 54 9.47 4.35 6.49
N GLN A 55 10.62 5.01 6.48
CA GLN A 55 11.27 5.50 7.69
C GLN A 55 10.49 6.65 8.36
N THR A 56 10.02 7.59 7.55
CA THR A 56 9.35 8.79 8.06
C THR A 56 7.92 8.51 8.51
N PHE A 57 7.21 7.61 7.81
CA PHE A 57 5.80 7.30 8.02
C PHE A 57 5.59 5.82 8.34
N SER A 58 6.39 5.26 9.23
CA SER A 58 6.33 3.83 9.59
C SER A 58 4.95 3.38 10.06
N GLU A 59 4.16 4.26 10.65
CA GLU A 59 2.77 4.00 11.07
C GLU A 59 1.82 3.81 9.89
N ALA A 60 2.19 4.30 8.69
CA ALA A 60 1.40 4.13 7.47
C ALA A 60 1.83 2.90 6.64
N SER A 61 2.92 2.22 7.01
CA SER A 61 3.50 1.14 6.19
C SER A 61 2.53 -0.01 5.95
N GLU A 62 1.73 -0.38 6.95
CA GLU A 62 0.70 -1.42 6.81
C GLU A 62 -0.37 -1.00 5.79
N ASP A 63 -0.92 0.20 5.92
CA ASP A 63 -1.94 0.70 4.99
C ASP A 63 -1.38 0.88 3.56
N ILE A 64 -0.12 1.27 3.41
CA ILE A 64 0.55 1.35 2.10
C ILE A 64 0.68 -0.06 1.48
N SER A 65 1.09 -1.06 2.25
CA SER A 65 1.21 -2.44 1.79
C SER A 65 -0.14 -3.04 1.41
N GLU A 66 -1.17 -2.82 2.23
CA GLU A 66 -2.53 -3.26 1.94
C GLU A 66 -3.11 -2.58 0.70
N ALA A 67 -2.84 -1.27 0.51
CA ALA A 67 -3.23 -0.57 -0.71
C ALA A 67 -2.59 -1.21 -1.95
N ALA A 68 -1.31 -1.55 -1.88
CA ALA A 68 -0.59 -2.21 -2.97
C ALA A 68 -1.18 -3.60 -3.28
N CYS A 69 -1.43 -4.42 -2.25
CA CYS A 69 -2.10 -5.72 -2.41
C CYS A 69 -3.49 -5.57 -3.04
N CYS A 70 -4.28 -4.62 -2.56
CA CYS A 70 -5.60 -4.32 -3.13
C CYS A 70 -5.52 -3.88 -4.59
N LEU A 71 -4.50 -3.08 -4.95
CA LEU A 71 -4.26 -2.65 -6.32
C LEU A 71 -3.95 -3.85 -7.22
N ALA A 72 -3.05 -4.74 -6.79
CA ALA A 72 -2.72 -5.96 -7.51
C ALA A 72 -3.95 -6.84 -7.79
N LEU A 73 -4.89 -6.85 -6.85
CA LEU A 73 -6.14 -7.62 -6.91
C LEU A 73 -7.29 -6.87 -7.61
N GLY A 74 -7.06 -5.65 -8.14
CA GLY A 74 -8.08 -4.83 -8.79
C GLY A 74 -9.18 -4.29 -7.85
N ARG A 75 -8.92 -4.24 -6.54
CA ARG A 75 -9.88 -3.77 -5.51
C ARG A 75 -9.75 -2.26 -5.29
N THR A 76 -10.09 -1.46 -6.27
CA THR A 76 -9.83 -0.01 -6.29
C THR A 76 -10.43 0.76 -5.12
N THR A 77 -11.63 0.42 -4.65
CA THR A 77 -12.24 1.07 -3.48
C THR A 77 -11.42 0.83 -2.21
N ALA A 78 -10.91 -0.39 -2.02
CA ALA A 78 -10.06 -0.71 -0.87
C ALA A 78 -8.70 -0.01 -0.97
N VAL A 79 -8.14 0.13 -2.18
CA VAL A 79 -6.92 0.95 -2.43
C VAL A 79 -7.11 2.36 -1.91
N VAL A 80 -8.19 3.02 -2.32
CA VAL A 80 -8.49 4.40 -1.87
C VAL A 80 -8.63 4.46 -0.36
N PHE A 81 -9.35 3.51 0.24
CA PHE A 81 -9.54 3.46 1.69
C PHE A 81 -8.20 3.39 2.46
N HIS A 82 -7.31 2.47 2.07
CA HIS A 82 -6.00 2.34 2.71
C HIS A 82 -5.09 3.54 2.46
N LEU A 83 -5.07 4.08 1.24
CA LEU A 83 -4.30 5.29 0.95
C LEU A 83 -4.81 6.52 1.74
N MET A 84 -6.11 6.64 1.95
CA MET A 84 -6.67 7.70 2.78
C MET A 84 -6.21 7.59 4.23
N ARG A 85 -6.12 6.37 4.79
CA ARG A 85 -5.57 6.15 6.14
C ARG A 85 -4.08 6.48 6.21
N ALA A 86 -3.30 6.07 5.21
CA ALA A 86 -1.89 6.44 5.12
C ALA A 86 -1.70 7.97 5.06
N MET A 87 -2.54 8.66 4.29
CA MET A 87 -2.53 10.12 4.21
C MET A 87 -2.94 10.79 5.53
N GLU A 88 -3.83 10.19 6.31
CA GLU A 88 -4.18 10.70 7.65
C GLU A 88 -2.94 10.77 8.54
N VAL A 89 -2.08 9.78 8.50
CA VAL A 89 -0.79 9.79 9.21
C VAL A 89 0.07 10.97 8.75
N ALA A 90 0.16 11.21 7.43
CA ALA A 90 0.95 12.32 6.89
C ALA A 90 0.39 13.69 7.32
N VAL A 91 -0.92 13.86 7.29
CA VAL A 91 -1.59 15.11 7.74
C VAL A 91 -1.32 15.35 9.23
N LYS A 92 -1.47 14.33 10.08
CA LYS A 92 -1.19 14.43 11.53
C LYS A 92 0.28 14.78 11.77
N ARG A 93 1.20 14.10 11.11
CA ARG A 93 2.65 14.40 11.20
C ARG A 93 3.01 15.81 10.77
N MET A 94 2.38 16.31 9.71
CA MET A 94 2.55 17.70 9.28
C MET A 94 2.03 18.66 10.35
N GLY A 95 0.85 18.39 10.91
CA GLY A 95 0.27 19.17 12.01
C GLY A 95 1.19 19.24 13.24
N ASP A 96 1.74 18.10 13.67
CA ASP A 96 2.66 18.01 14.79
C ASP A 96 3.94 18.83 14.54
N LYS A 97 4.53 18.69 13.34
CA LYS A 97 5.74 19.44 12.95
C LYS A 97 5.51 20.95 12.96
N LEU A 98 4.33 21.38 12.56
CA LEU A 98 3.93 22.80 12.57
C LEU A 98 3.31 23.24 13.90
N ARG A 99 3.23 22.33 14.89
CA ARG A 99 2.68 22.57 16.24
C ARG A 99 1.26 23.13 16.22
N VAL A 100 0.44 22.63 15.31
CA VAL A 100 -0.98 22.99 15.25
C VAL A 100 -1.85 22.01 16.00
N THR A 101 -3.05 22.45 16.40
CA THR A 101 -4.01 21.59 17.07
C THR A 101 -4.64 20.62 16.07
N ILE A 102 -4.48 19.31 16.32
CA ILE A 102 -5.02 18.22 15.53
C ILE A 102 -6.14 17.45 16.24
N VAL A 103 -6.33 17.71 17.53
CA VAL A 103 -7.38 17.11 18.36
C VAL A 103 -8.31 18.17 18.94
N ASP A 104 -9.51 17.80 19.30
CA ASP A 104 -10.47 18.65 19.99
C ASP A 104 -10.25 18.67 21.52
N LYS A 105 -11.11 19.40 22.24
CA LYS A 105 -11.10 19.50 23.70
C LYS A 105 -11.35 18.17 24.44
N HIS A 106 -11.84 17.12 23.74
CA HIS A 106 -12.08 15.79 24.25
C HIS A 106 -11.00 14.79 23.84
N ASN A 107 -9.88 15.28 23.27
CA ASN A 107 -8.78 14.48 22.73
C ASN A 107 -9.21 13.54 21.59
N VAL A 108 -10.19 13.99 20.80
CA VAL A 108 -10.65 13.31 19.59
C VAL A 108 -10.06 14.05 18.38
N ASP A 109 -9.60 13.28 17.38
CA ASP A 109 -9.05 13.84 16.16
C ASP A 109 -10.04 14.80 15.47
N LEU A 110 -9.54 15.94 15.05
CA LEU A 110 -10.33 16.89 14.26
C LEU A 110 -10.59 16.31 12.86
N GLU A 111 -11.68 16.76 12.25
CA GLU A 111 -11.93 16.50 10.83
C GLU A 111 -10.79 17.05 9.97
N TRP A 112 -10.45 16.36 8.89
CA TRP A 112 -9.37 16.74 7.97
C TRP A 112 -9.40 18.19 7.53
N GLY A 113 -10.58 18.71 7.16
CA GLY A 113 -10.74 20.10 6.76
C GLY A 113 -10.28 21.09 7.83
N LYS A 114 -10.55 20.79 9.10
CA LYS A 114 -10.11 21.62 10.24
C LYS A 114 -8.61 21.52 10.47
N ILE A 115 -8.05 20.30 10.39
CA ILE A 115 -6.59 20.10 10.52
C ILE A 115 -5.87 20.85 9.41
N LEU A 116 -6.30 20.71 8.16
CA LEU A 116 -5.72 21.39 7.01
C LEU A 116 -5.83 22.92 7.13
N ALA A 117 -6.97 23.44 7.59
CA ALA A 117 -7.11 24.87 7.87
C ALA A 117 -6.13 25.35 8.96
N ASN A 118 -5.94 24.56 10.02
CA ASN A 118 -4.98 24.88 11.07
C ASN A 118 -3.53 24.84 10.55
N ILE A 119 -3.18 23.89 9.67
CA ILE A 119 -1.85 23.77 9.04
C ILE A 119 -1.55 24.95 8.13
N LYS A 120 -2.52 25.45 7.41
CA LYS A 120 -2.37 26.57 6.47
C LYS A 120 -1.86 27.84 7.15
N VAL A 121 -2.37 28.16 8.34
CA VAL A 121 -2.04 29.39 9.07
C VAL A 121 -0.55 29.57 9.33
N PRO A 122 0.17 28.64 9.98
CA PRO A 122 1.60 28.81 10.23
C PRO A 122 2.42 28.84 8.94
N ILE A 123 2.02 28.15 7.88
CA ILE A 123 2.72 28.18 6.59
C ILE A 123 2.61 29.59 5.98
N GLU A 124 1.43 30.20 5.99
CA GLU A 124 1.21 31.54 5.44
C GLU A 124 1.94 32.63 6.22
N THR A 125 2.12 32.43 7.52
CA THR A 125 2.80 33.38 8.42
C THR A 125 4.31 33.20 8.48
N MET A 126 4.85 32.10 7.94
CA MET A 126 6.30 31.90 7.84
C MET A 126 6.98 32.99 7.02
N PRO A 127 8.21 33.41 7.40
CA PRO A 127 9.04 34.27 6.57
C PRO A 127 9.23 33.67 5.17
N ARG A 128 9.27 34.51 4.15
CA ARG A 128 9.55 34.06 2.77
C ARG A 128 10.95 33.41 2.69
N GLY A 129 11.04 32.25 2.02
CA GLY A 129 12.27 31.51 1.85
C GLY A 129 12.01 30.04 1.57
N GLU A 130 13.08 29.31 1.30
CA GLU A 130 13.05 27.91 0.88
C GLU A 130 12.22 27.00 1.80
N MET A 131 12.25 27.24 3.11
CA MET A 131 11.49 26.45 4.07
C MET A 131 9.98 26.63 3.88
N ARG A 132 9.53 27.89 3.74
CA ARG A 132 8.12 28.18 3.48
C ARG A 132 7.67 27.57 2.14
N ASP A 133 8.50 27.66 1.12
CA ASP A 133 8.17 27.15 -0.22
C ASP A 133 8.00 25.63 -0.18
N LYS A 134 8.89 24.89 0.49
CA LYS A 134 8.77 23.45 0.72
C LYS A 134 7.48 23.05 1.47
N TRP A 135 7.15 23.79 2.55
CA TRP A 135 5.92 23.52 3.29
C TRP A 135 4.67 23.85 2.47
N SER A 136 4.70 24.93 1.68
CA SER A 136 3.58 25.31 0.82
C SER A 136 3.35 24.28 -0.28
N GLU A 137 4.40 23.75 -0.88
CA GLU A 137 4.32 22.68 -1.88
C GLU A 137 3.75 21.38 -1.28
N ALA A 138 4.31 20.91 -0.16
CA ALA A 138 3.83 19.73 0.53
C ALA A 138 2.34 19.88 0.94
N PHE A 139 1.96 21.06 1.45
CA PHE A 139 0.57 21.36 1.79
C PHE A 139 -0.35 21.34 0.57
N ALA A 140 0.08 21.93 -0.55
CA ALA A 140 -0.72 21.94 -1.77
C ALA A 140 -0.98 20.54 -2.32
N LEU A 141 0.03 19.64 -2.28
CA LEU A 141 -0.12 18.25 -2.67
C LEU A 141 -1.10 17.49 -1.77
N LEU A 142 -0.97 17.64 -0.44
CA LEU A 142 -1.90 17.03 0.51
C LEU A 142 -3.32 17.54 0.31
N PHE A 143 -3.50 18.86 0.16
CA PHE A 143 -4.80 19.48 -0.02
C PHE A 143 -5.49 19.00 -1.30
N ALA A 144 -4.75 18.90 -2.40
CA ALA A 144 -5.27 18.41 -3.68
C ALA A 144 -5.70 16.93 -3.64
N ALA A 145 -5.04 16.13 -2.80
CA ALA A 145 -5.40 14.72 -2.65
C ALA A 145 -6.60 14.48 -1.70
N CYS A 146 -6.99 15.49 -0.90
CA CYS A 146 -8.11 15.42 0.05
C CYS A 146 -9.43 15.99 -0.51
N LEU A 147 -9.43 16.57 -1.72
CA LEU A 147 -10.61 17.10 -2.43
C LEU A 147 -11.16 16.10 -3.45
#